data_79807d4a40e9e4d3fd8706c73e8ad454
#
_entry.id   79807d4a40e9e4d3fd8706c73e8ad454
#
_cell.length_a   1.000
_cell.length_b   1.000
_cell.length_c   1.000
_cell.angle_alpha   90.00
_cell.angle_beta   90.00
_cell.angle_gamma   90.00
#
_symmetry.space_group_name_H-M   'P 1'
#
loop_
_entity.id
_entity.type
_entity.pdbx_description
1 polymer ?
#
loop_
_entity_poly.entity_id
_entity_poly.type
_entity_poly.pdbx_seq_one_letter_code
_entity_poly.pdbx_strand_id
1 'polypeptide(L)'
;MEKIGVDKAKEHANEADLIIYVVDASRNLDENDMEIIQMIQDKKAVILLNKSDLATVVSKDMLKSYIEKPMIEISAKEESGIKELEQTLKDMFFHGDISFNDEVYITNIRHKAAIQDAYDSLEKVNMSIENNMPEDFYSIDLLDAYESLGSITGETIGEDLVNEIFSKFCMGK
;
A
#
# COMPACT_ATOMS: atom_id res chain seq x y z
N MET A 1 3.75 -25.03 -7.07
CA MET A 1 3.09 -23.71 -7.17
C MET A 1 3.11 -22.91 -5.85
N GLU A 2 2.97 -23.53 -4.69
CA GLU A 2 3.01 -22.83 -3.38
C GLU A 2 4.32 -22.09 -3.08
N LYS A 3 5.49 -22.68 -3.35
CA LYS A 3 6.78 -22.01 -3.07
C LYS A 3 6.97 -20.67 -3.78
N ILE A 4 6.54 -20.54 -5.04
CA ILE A 4 6.68 -19.28 -5.81
C ILE A 4 5.78 -18.18 -5.22
N GLY A 5 4.62 -18.53 -4.67
CA GLY A 5 3.74 -17.61 -3.99
C GLY A 5 4.32 -17.08 -2.67
N VAL A 6 4.97 -17.96 -1.90
CA VAL A 6 5.60 -17.62 -0.62
C VAL A 6 6.82 -16.71 -0.83
N ASP A 7 7.66 -17.00 -1.84
CA ASP A 7 8.85 -16.19 -2.12
C ASP A 7 8.46 -14.77 -2.58
N LYS A 8 7.46 -14.63 -3.45
CA LYS A 8 6.89 -13.33 -3.84
C LYS A 8 6.27 -12.58 -2.67
N ALA A 9 5.54 -13.28 -1.80
CA ALA A 9 4.96 -12.65 -0.61
C ALA A 9 6.06 -12.14 0.33
N LYS A 10 7.17 -12.84 0.47
CA LYS A 10 8.34 -12.39 1.25
C LYS A 10 9.02 -11.17 0.62
N GLU A 11 9.17 -11.12 -0.70
CA GLU A 11 9.69 -9.93 -1.41
C GLU A 11 8.78 -8.72 -1.17
N HIS A 12 7.48 -8.83 -1.43
CA HIS A 12 6.53 -7.74 -1.19
C HIS A 12 6.47 -7.30 0.27
N ALA A 13 6.58 -8.23 1.21
CA ALA A 13 6.63 -7.91 2.64
C ALA A 13 7.89 -7.11 3.03
N ASN A 14 8.98 -7.19 2.25
CA ASN A 14 10.19 -6.40 2.51
C ASN A 14 10.03 -4.94 2.07
N GLU A 15 9.24 -4.68 1.07
CA GLU A 15 9.00 -3.36 0.48
C GLU A 15 7.76 -2.67 1.06
N ALA A 16 6.90 -3.42 1.75
CA ALA A 16 5.64 -2.91 2.27
C ALA A 16 5.84 -1.92 3.43
N ASP A 17 5.09 -0.82 3.40
CA ASP A 17 5.02 0.17 4.49
C ASP A 17 4.25 -0.34 5.71
N LEU A 18 3.36 -1.30 5.50
CA LEU A 18 2.59 -2.00 6.51
C LEU A 18 2.31 -3.43 6.06
N ILE A 19 2.43 -4.36 6.99
CA ILE A 19 2.03 -5.75 6.79
C ILE A 19 0.76 -6.01 7.59
N ILE A 20 -0.26 -6.53 6.94
CA ILE A 20 -1.44 -7.06 7.62
C ILE A 20 -1.34 -8.58 7.56
N TYR A 21 -1.04 -9.20 8.70
CA TYR A 21 -0.98 -10.64 8.83
C TYR A 21 -2.30 -11.20 9.33
N VAL A 22 -2.95 -12.06 8.54
CA VAL A 22 -4.25 -12.65 8.86
C VAL A 22 -4.06 -14.08 9.34
N VAL A 23 -4.39 -14.32 10.60
CA VAL A 23 -4.32 -15.63 11.28
C VAL A 23 -5.71 -16.24 11.36
N ASP A 24 -5.86 -17.50 11.02
CA ASP A 24 -7.07 -18.26 11.30
C ASP A 24 -7.10 -18.65 12.79
N ALA A 25 -7.89 -17.92 13.60
CA ALA A 25 -7.97 -18.14 15.03
C ALA A 25 -8.64 -19.48 15.42
N SER A 26 -9.28 -20.18 14.47
CA SER A 26 -9.99 -21.44 14.73
C SER A 26 -9.10 -22.69 14.61
N ARG A 27 -7.83 -22.56 14.25
CA ARG A 27 -6.85 -23.64 14.13
C ARG A 27 -5.54 -23.32 14.89
N ASN A 28 -4.76 -24.35 15.20
CA ASN A 28 -3.43 -24.15 15.76
C ASN A 28 -2.49 -23.47 14.77
N LEU A 29 -1.55 -22.68 15.28
CA LEU A 29 -0.44 -22.15 14.49
C LEU A 29 0.42 -23.32 13.96
N ASP A 30 0.87 -23.19 12.72
CA ASP A 30 1.79 -24.13 12.09
C ASP A 30 3.19 -23.52 11.89
N GLU A 31 4.09 -24.27 11.24
CA GLU A 31 5.46 -23.83 10.98
C GLU A 31 5.50 -22.59 10.08
N ASN A 32 4.58 -22.46 9.14
CA ASN A 32 4.51 -21.28 8.26
C ASN A 32 4.07 -20.04 9.04
N ASP A 33 3.11 -20.19 9.95
CA ASP A 33 2.68 -19.09 10.82
C ASP A 33 3.86 -18.58 11.66
N MET A 34 4.70 -19.48 12.17
CA MET A 34 5.89 -19.11 12.96
C MET A 34 6.96 -18.41 12.11
N GLU A 35 7.18 -18.85 10.87
CA GLU A 35 8.08 -18.16 9.93
C GLU A 35 7.59 -16.72 9.64
N ILE A 36 6.29 -16.55 9.40
CA ILE A 36 5.71 -15.22 9.15
C ILE A 36 5.85 -14.34 10.39
N ILE A 37 5.54 -14.86 11.57
CA ILE A 37 5.70 -14.14 12.84
C ILE A 37 7.14 -13.66 13.01
N GLN A 38 8.12 -14.51 12.72
CA GLN A 38 9.53 -14.14 12.80
C GLN A 38 9.90 -13.07 11.77
N MET A 39 9.38 -13.16 10.54
CA MET A 39 9.66 -12.20 9.47
C MET A 39 9.13 -10.81 9.76
N ILE A 40 7.98 -10.69 10.45
CA ILE A 40 7.34 -9.40 10.72
C ILE A 40 7.77 -8.76 12.05
N GLN A 41 8.68 -9.38 12.81
CA GLN A 41 9.14 -8.90 14.13
C GLN A 41 9.59 -7.43 14.09
N ASP A 42 10.47 -7.10 13.15
CA ASP A 42 11.08 -5.77 13.02
C ASP A 42 10.34 -4.86 12.02
N LYS A 43 9.18 -5.29 11.54
CA LYS A 43 8.40 -4.56 10.53
C LYS A 43 7.17 -3.89 11.16
N LYS A 44 6.66 -2.86 10.50
CA LYS A 44 5.36 -2.28 10.85
C LYS A 44 4.28 -3.28 10.44
N ALA A 45 3.56 -3.83 11.41
CA ALA A 45 2.58 -4.87 11.15
C ALA A 45 1.37 -4.79 12.09
N VAL A 46 0.23 -5.28 11.62
CA VAL A 46 -1.00 -5.54 12.39
C VAL A 46 -1.37 -7.00 12.20
N ILE A 47 -1.77 -7.68 13.27
CA ILE A 47 -2.20 -9.08 13.23
C ILE A 47 -3.72 -9.13 13.37
N LEU A 48 -4.38 -9.76 12.40
CA LEU A 48 -5.82 -9.99 12.44
C LEU A 48 -6.11 -11.43 12.80
N LEU A 49 -6.72 -11.66 13.96
CA LEU A 49 -7.25 -12.97 14.33
C LEU A 49 -8.63 -13.14 13.69
N ASN A 50 -8.64 -13.76 12.51
CA ASN A 50 -9.86 -13.96 11.73
C ASN A 50 -10.61 -15.19 12.20
N LYS A 51 -11.89 -15.26 11.82
CA LYS A 51 -12.87 -16.27 12.20
C LYS A 51 -13.23 -16.24 13.69
N SER A 52 -13.33 -15.05 14.27
CA SER A 52 -13.78 -14.85 15.66
C SER A 52 -15.24 -15.32 15.90
N ASP A 53 -15.99 -15.59 14.82
CA ASP A 53 -17.30 -16.24 14.84
C ASP A 53 -17.24 -17.75 15.15
N LEU A 54 -16.07 -18.36 15.14
CA LEU A 54 -15.84 -19.77 15.46
C LEU A 54 -15.19 -19.92 16.83
N ALA A 55 -15.07 -21.19 17.28
CA ALA A 55 -14.33 -21.50 18.51
C ALA A 55 -12.87 -21.07 18.38
N THR A 56 -12.43 -20.18 19.26
CA THR A 56 -11.07 -19.63 19.26
C THR A 56 -10.08 -20.67 19.82
N VAL A 57 -9.09 -21.02 19.01
CA VAL A 57 -7.95 -21.89 19.37
C VAL A 57 -6.70 -21.04 19.64
N VAL A 58 -6.48 -20.01 18.83
CA VAL A 58 -5.36 -19.07 18.98
C VAL A 58 -5.89 -17.74 19.52
N SER A 59 -5.48 -17.38 20.75
CA SER A 59 -5.87 -16.13 21.39
C SER A 59 -4.80 -15.04 21.27
N LYS A 60 -5.21 -13.78 21.49
CA LYS A 60 -4.28 -12.64 21.57
C LYS A 60 -3.16 -12.88 22.59
N ASP A 61 -3.48 -13.45 23.76
CA ASP A 61 -2.50 -13.67 24.81
C ASP A 61 -1.47 -14.75 24.43
N MET A 62 -1.89 -15.76 23.68
CA MET A 62 -0.98 -16.75 23.12
C MET A 62 -0.01 -16.11 22.13
N LEU A 63 -0.50 -15.28 21.18
CA LEU A 63 0.34 -14.62 20.19
C LEU A 63 1.28 -13.59 20.80
N LYS A 64 0.91 -12.90 21.87
CA LYS A 64 1.78 -11.96 22.60
C LYS A 64 3.05 -12.62 23.15
N SER A 65 3.05 -13.93 23.37
CA SER A 65 4.26 -14.65 23.79
C SER A 65 5.30 -14.79 22.68
N TYR A 66 4.89 -14.60 21.42
CA TYR A 66 5.74 -14.70 20.23
C TYR A 66 6.06 -13.35 19.61
N ILE A 67 5.13 -12.38 19.67
CA ILE A 67 5.29 -11.09 18.99
C ILE A 67 4.49 -9.98 19.67
N GLU A 68 5.09 -8.80 19.78
CA GLU A 68 4.46 -7.59 20.32
C GLU A 68 4.04 -6.65 19.18
N LYS A 69 2.84 -6.86 18.65
CA LYS A 69 2.21 -6.05 17.58
C LYS A 69 0.75 -5.79 17.92
N PRO A 70 0.11 -4.75 17.34
CA PRO A 70 -1.34 -4.58 17.43
C PRO A 70 -2.07 -5.83 16.92
N MET A 71 -3.04 -6.31 17.70
CA MET A 71 -3.81 -7.53 17.40
C MET A 71 -5.30 -7.25 17.49
N ILE A 72 -6.02 -7.56 16.42
CA ILE A 72 -7.46 -7.30 16.30
C ILE A 72 -8.17 -8.61 16.00
N GLU A 73 -9.25 -8.88 16.72
CA GLU A 73 -10.14 -10.01 16.42
C GLU A 73 -11.17 -9.56 15.39
N ILE A 74 -11.26 -10.32 14.30
CA ILE A 74 -12.19 -10.04 13.23
C ILE A 74 -12.96 -11.30 12.83
N SER A 75 -14.13 -11.11 12.27
CA SER A 75 -14.78 -12.11 11.41
C SER A 75 -15.05 -11.48 10.05
N ALA A 76 -14.30 -11.90 9.04
CA ALA A 76 -14.53 -11.44 7.67
C ALA A 76 -15.91 -11.89 7.16
N LYS A 77 -16.44 -13.00 7.68
CA LYS A 77 -17.75 -13.51 7.33
C LYS A 77 -18.89 -12.64 7.89
N GLU A 78 -18.73 -12.16 9.13
CA GLU A 78 -19.75 -11.36 9.83
C GLU A 78 -19.41 -9.85 9.81
N GLU A 79 -18.37 -9.46 9.08
CA GLU A 79 -17.89 -8.08 8.95
C GLU A 79 -17.63 -7.40 10.30
N SER A 80 -17.29 -8.20 11.33
CA SER A 80 -16.97 -7.69 12.66
C SER A 80 -15.48 -7.35 12.82
N GLY A 81 -15.17 -6.36 13.68
CA GLY A 81 -13.79 -5.91 13.95
C GLY A 81 -13.21 -4.95 12.91
N ILE A 82 -13.89 -4.69 11.78
CA ILE A 82 -13.37 -3.83 10.70
C ILE A 82 -13.17 -2.38 11.17
N LYS A 83 -14.08 -1.85 12.00
CA LYS A 83 -13.94 -0.49 12.56
C LYS A 83 -12.73 -0.35 13.47
N GLU A 84 -12.39 -1.39 14.24
CA GLU A 84 -11.20 -1.42 15.10
C GLU A 84 -9.93 -1.44 14.23
N LEU A 85 -9.95 -2.20 13.13
CA LEU A 85 -8.85 -2.20 12.14
C LEU A 85 -8.65 -0.79 11.54
N GLU A 86 -9.72 -0.16 11.05
CA GLU A 86 -9.65 1.19 10.49
C GLU A 86 -9.08 2.19 11.49
N GLN A 87 -9.52 2.14 12.76
CA GLN A 87 -9.01 3.03 13.78
C GLN A 87 -7.53 2.74 14.09
N THR A 88 -7.15 1.47 14.21
CA THR A 88 -5.75 1.08 14.44
C THR A 88 -4.84 1.56 13.30
N LEU A 89 -5.29 1.43 12.04
CA LEU A 89 -4.55 1.93 10.89
C LEU A 89 -4.40 3.45 10.92
N LYS A 90 -5.47 4.18 11.26
CA LYS A 90 -5.41 5.64 11.43
C LYS A 90 -4.39 6.02 12.51
N ASP A 91 -4.44 5.38 13.68
CA ASP A 91 -3.54 5.67 14.79
C ASP A 91 -2.07 5.36 14.43
N MET A 92 -1.83 4.31 13.65
CA MET A 92 -0.49 3.93 13.21
C MET A 92 0.13 4.89 12.20
N PHE A 93 -0.66 5.55 11.36
CA PHE A 93 -0.18 6.41 10.29
C PHE A 93 -0.35 7.90 10.57
N PHE A 94 -1.34 8.28 11.38
CA PHE A 94 -1.71 9.67 11.60
C PHE A 94 -1.58 10.16 13.05
N HIS A 95 -1.00 9.33 13.96
CA HIS A 95 -0.77 9.67 15.37
C HIS A 95 -2.00 10.25 16.12
N GLY A 96 -3.19 9.73 15.80
CA GLY A 96 -4.39 9.97 16.60
C GLY A 96 -5.10 11.32 16.43
N ASP A 97 -4.44 12.34 15.96
CA ASP A 97 -5.05 13.65 15.71
C ASP A 97 -4.95 14.03 14.24
N ILE A 98 -5.96 13.67 13.47
CA ILE A 98 -6.26 14.41 12.25
C ILE A 98 -6.94 15.71 12.72
N SER A 99 -6.16 16.66 13.19
CA SER A 99 -6.61 18.06 13.15
C SER A 99 -6.65 18.42 11.67
N PHE A 100 -7.81 18.83 11.19
CA PHE A 100 -8.00 19.41 9.84
C PHE A 100 -7.30 20.77 9.73
N ASN A 101 -6.01 20.81 10.06
CA ASN A 101 -5.13 21.83 9.56
C ASN A 101 -4.70 21.37 8.18
N ASP A 102 -4.87 22.21 7.16
CA ASP A 102 -4.57 21.95 5.74
C ASP A 102 -3.11 21.54 5.43
N GLU A 103 -2.37 21.03 6.40
CA GLU A 103 -1.01 20.57 6.24
C GLU A 103 -1.00 19.07 5.95
N VAL A 104 -0.74 18.71 4.70
CA VAL A 104 -0.54 17.32 4.27
C VAL A 104 0.85 16.87 4.71
N TYR A 105 0.92 15.96 5.70
CA TYR A 105 2.18 15.36 6.12
C TYR A 105 2.49 14.10 5.31
N ILE A 106 3.58 14.14 4.56
CA ILE A 106 4.10 12.96 3.84
C ILE A 106 5.08 12.25 4.75
N THR A 107 4.65 11.14 5.35
CA THR A 107 5.46 10.35 6.29
C THR A 107 6.34 9.29 5.63
N ASN A 108 6.07 8.96 4.38
CA ASN A 108 6.77 7.92 3.63
C ASN A 108 7.77 8.55 2.65
N ILE A 109 9.06 8.18 2.79
CA ILE A 109 10.15 8.68 1.92
C ILE A 109 9.88 8.35 0.45
N ARG A 110 9.31 7.18 0.16
CA ARG A 110 8.94 6.76 -1.20
C ARG A 110 7.86 7.66 -1.79
N HIS A 111 6.81 7.99 -1.01
CA HIS A 111 5.76 8.91 -1.46
C HIS A 111 6.31 10.32 -1.68
N LYS A 112 7.23 10.77 -0.82
CA LYS A 112 7.91 12.05 -1.01
C LYS A 112 8.71 12.07 -2.32
N ALA A 113 9.46 11.02 -2.60
CA ALA A 113 10.21 10.90 -3.86
C ALA A 113 9.27 10.91 -5.06
N ALA A 114 8.21 10.11 -5.05
CA ALA A 114 7.22 10.06 -6.14
C ALA A 114 6.53 11.42 -6.39
N ILE A 115 6.22 12.18 -5.33
CA ILE A 115 5.68 13.53 -5.49
C ILE A 115 6.72 14.49 -6.06
N GLN A 116 7.99 14.38 -5.65
CA GLN A 116 9.06 15.19 -6.21
C GLN A 116 9.26 14.88 -7.70
N ASP A 117 9.28 13.59 -8.08
CA ASP A 117 9.41 13.17 -9.47
C ASP A 117 8.24 13.68 -10.33
N ALA A 118 7.01 13.61 -9.79
CA ALA A 118 5.84 14.17 -10.46
C ALA A 118 5.93 15.70 -10.62
N TYR A 119 6.40 16.41 -9.59
CA TYR A 119 6.60 17.85 -9.64
C TYR A 119 7.62 18.23 -10.71
N ASP A 120 8.79 17.56 -10.74
CA ASP A 120 9.85 17.82 -11.72
C ASP A 120 9.38 17.56 -13.16
N SER A 121 8.54 16.54 -13.37
CA SER A 121 7.92 16.26 -14.67
C SER A 121 6.92 17.35 -15.07
N LEU A 122 6.08 17.83 -14.14
CA LEU A 122 5.16 18.94 -14.40
C LEU A 122 5.88 20.27 -14.67
N GLU A 123 7.04 20.53 -14.04
CA GLU A 123 7.87 21.68 -14.40
C GLU A 123 8.34 21.62 -15.87
N LYS A 124 8.76 20.44 -16.34
CA LYS A 124 9.11 20.25 -17.77
C LYS A 124 7.92 20.49 -18.70
N VAL A 125 6.72 20.03 -18.30
CA VAL A 125 5.48 20.33 -19.03
C VAL A 125 5.28 21.86 -19.14
N ASN A 126 5.38 22.57 -18.03
CA ASN A 126 5.22 24.03 -18.01
C ASN A 126 6.24 24.74 -18.91
N MET A 127 7.53 24.32 -18.81
CA MET A 127 8.58 24.86 -19.66
C MET A 127 8.33 24.61 -21.16
N SER A 128 7.82 23.45 -21.52
CA SER A 128 7.49 23.08 -22.90
C SER A 128 6.34 23.95 -23.44
N ILE A 129 5.32 24.20 -22.63
CA ILE A 129 4.19 25.09 -22.97
C ILE A 129 4.67 26.53 -23.14
N GLU A 130 5.47 27.06 -22.22
CA GLU A 130 6.01 28.44 -22.28
C GLU A 130 6.88 28.66 -23.52
N ASN A 131 7.59 27.63 -23.97
CA ASN A 131 8.43 27.65 -25.19
C ASN A 131 7.64 27.35 -26.47
N ASN A 132 6.30 27.24 -26.40
CA ASN A 132 5.42 26.87 -27.54
C ASN A 132 5.87 25.59 -28.25
N MET A 133 6.34 24.59 -27.47
CA MET A 133 6.71 23.29 -28.04
C MET A 133 5.46 22.52 -28.50
N PRO A 134 5.59 21.63 -29.49
CA PRO A 134 4.50 20.75 -29.91
C PRO A 134 3.98 19.89 -28.75
N GLU A 135 2.69 19.54 -28.81
CA GLU A 135 2.00 18.78 -27.75
C GLU A 135 2.67 17.43 -27.43
N ASP A 136 3.30 16.81 -28.42
CA ASP A 136 4.00 15.53 -28.28
C ASP A 136 5.13 15.60 -27.23
N PHE A 137 5.75 16.78 -27.04
CA PHE A 137 6.88 16.93 -26.12
C PHE A 137 6.44 16.91 -24.65
N TYR A 138 5.32 17.53 -24.31
CA TYR A 138 4.87 17.56 -22.92
C TYR A 138 3.93 16.41 -22.54
N SER A 139 3.45 15.64 -23.52
CA SER A 139 2.62 14.46 -23.27
C SER A 139 3.39 13.37 -22.52
N ILE A 140 4.69 13.19 -22.85
CA ILE A 140 5.55 12.21 -22.17
C ILE A 140 5.78 12.62 -20.72
N ASP A 141 6.15 13.89 -20.47
CA ASP A 141 6.37 14.39 -19.12
C ASP A 141 5.08 14.36 -18.27
N LEU A 142 3.91 14.53 -18.91
CA LEU A 142 2.63 14.41 -18.23
C LEU A 142 2.33 12.96 -17.84
N LEU A 143 2.68 11.99 -18.68
CA LEU A 143 2.59 10.57 -18.35
C LEU A 143 3.51 10.19 -17.19
N ASP A 144 4.76 10.67 -17.20
CA ASP A 144 5.72 10.42 -16.13
C ASP A 144 5.21 10.96 -14.78
N ALA A 145 4.60 12.16 -14.79
CA ALA A 145 3.98 12.72 -13.60
C ALA A 145 2.81 11.86 -13.09
N TYR A 146 1.98 11.38 -14.01
CA TYR A 146 0.86 10.49 -13.68
C TYR A 146 1.33 9.15 -13.10
N GLU A 147 2.34 8.52 -13.71
CA GLU A 147 2.93 7.26 -13.20
C GLU A 147 3.50 7.44 -11.80
N SER A 148 4.23 8.53 -11.58
CA SER A 148 4.82 8.84 -10.28
C SER A 148 3.73 8.97 -9.21
N LEU A 149 2.65 9.69 -9.47
CA LEU A 149 1.52 9.82 -8.55
C LEU A 149 0.74 8.50 -8.40
N GLY A 150 0.55 7.75 -9.47
CA GLY A 150 -0.09 6.44 -9.46
C GLY A 150 0.64 5.44 -8.57
N SER A 151 1.98 5.52 -8.51
CA SER A 151 2.79 4.67 -7.64
C SER A 151 2.47 4.84 -6.15
N ILE A 152 1.89 5.98 -5.74
CA ILE A 152 1.48 6.27 -4.36
C ILE A 152 0.15 5.60 -4.04
N THR A 153 -0.80 5.63 -4.97
CA THR A 153 -2.15 5.08 -4.80
C THR A 153 -2.26 3.61 -5.18
N GLY A 154 -1.24 3.06 -5.84
CA GLY A 154 -1.26 1.72 -6.42
C GLY A 154 -1.98 1.66 -7.77
N GLU A 155 -2.29 2.80 -8.37
CA GLU A 155 -2.85 2.87 -9.72
C GLU A 155 -1.73 2.75 -10.75
N THR A 156 -1.94 1.89 -11.74
CA THR A 156 -1.03 1.76 -12.89
C THR A 156 -1.70 2.36 -14.12
N ILE A 157 -0.90 2.98 -14.98
CA ILE A 157 -1.40 3.40 -16.28
C ILE A 157 -1.79 2.14 -17.06
N GLY A 158 -3.06 2.01 -17.40
CA GLY A 158 -3.51 0.96 -18.29
C GLY A 158 -2.91 1.16 -19.69
N GLU A 159 -2.49 0.08 -20.36
CA GLU A 159 -2.01 0.13 -21.76
C GLU A 159 -2.99 0.86 -22.69
N ASP A 160 -4.27 0.82 -22.38
CA ASP A 160 -5.32 1.51 -23.12
C ASP A 160 -5.18 3.03 -23.07
N LEU A 161 -4.81 3.62 -21.92
CA LEU A 161 -4.61 5.06 -21.79
C LEU A 161 -3.37 5.52 -22.56
N VAL A 162 -2.28 4.79 -22.46
CA VAL A 162 -1.05 5.05 -23.20
C VAL A 162 -1.33 5.01 -24.71
N ASN A 163 -2.01 3.97 -25.17
CA ASN A 163 -2.38 3.82 -26.57
C ASN A 163 -3.35 4.93 -27.04
N GLU A 164 -4.28 5.35 -26.21
CA GLU A 164 -5.21 6.43 -26.54
C GLU A 164 -4.48 7.78 -26.68
N ILE A 165 -3.56 8.11 -25.79
CA ILE A 165 -2.74 9.32 -25.86
C ILE A 165 -1.90 9.30 -27.15
N PHE A 166 -1.12 8.25 -27.38
CA PHE A 166 -0.30 8.15 -28.58
C PHE A 166 -1.11 8.11 -29.88
N SER A 167 -2.30 7.48 -29.89
CA SER A 167 -3.15 7.46 -31.07
C SER A 167 -3.72 8.84 -31.43
N LYS A 168 -3.98 9.69 -30.45
CA LYS A 168 -4.51 11.04 -30.67
C LYS A 168 -3.43 12.03 -31.06
N PHE A 169 -2.20 11.88 -30.54
CA PHE A 169 -1.09 12.81 -30.80
C PHE A 169 -0.22 12.40 -31.99
N CYS A 170 -0.12 11.10 -32.33
CA CYS A 170 0.64 10.64 -33.51
C CYS A 170 -0.09 10.78 -34.86
N MET A 171 -1.24 11.42 -34.92
CA MET A 171 -1.99 11.69 -36.18
C MET A 171 -1.67 13.07 -36.75
N GLY A 172 -0.46 13.58 -36.54
CA GLY A 172 0.06 14.71 -37.29
C GLY A 172 0.58 14.25 -38.65
N LYS A 173 -0.23 14.36 -39.69
CA LYS A 173 0.22 14.41 -41.10
C LYS A 173 0.72 15.79 -41.42
#